data_e383abfe803111535ca9d621edb233b9
#
_entry.id   e383abfe803111535ca9d621edb233b9
#
_cell.length_a   1.000
_cell.length_b   1.000
_cell.length_c   1.000
_cell.angle_alpha   90.00
_cell.angle_beta   90.00
_cell.angle_gamma   90.00
#
_symmetry.space_group_name_H-M   'P 1'
#
loop_
_entity.id
_entity.type
_entity.pdbx_description
1 polymer ?
#
loop_
_entity_poly.entity_id
_entity_poly.type
_entity_poly.pdbx_seq_one_letter_code
_entity_poly.pdbx_strand_id
1 'polypeptide(L)'
;MSENKKFSFDTITNHLIVSGFIYPGSEIYGGLANSWDYGPLGSTMKNNLKDLWRRHFIKEKKNMYEIDPAIIMNPKTWEATGHVANFHDPLVDCKYCHARFRADKIIKDQYPELDTDGMTTEELNDMIQSGKVVCPTCGKASFTPIRQFQMMFKTFIGVTEEKSSTVYLRPETAQGLFVNFKNVMRTTRSKLPMGIADAGKVFRNEITPGNFTFRTREFEQMEIEFFFKPGEDMKWFEYWKNECLSFVEKLGLREENLRFRDHEPAELAFYSKATTDIEYLFPFGWGELMGIASRTDYDLSRHMEFSKQDLTYLDPEDNTRYVPHVVEPSFGLDRLLLALLCDAYDEEQLEKDTRVVMHLQKGLSPYDVAILPLSNKLSSEAEAKVFNLLAKRFNCTFDVTGSIGKRYRRQDAIGTPYCITFDFDSLEDNKVTVRDRDSMEQVRIAIDELNAYLNEKFGR
;
A
#
# COMPACT_ATOMS: atom_id res chain seq x y z
N MET A 1 -24.49 -5.34 -10.14
CA MET A 1 -23.87 -6.68 -10.06
C MET A 1 -22.71 -6.69 -11.04
N SER A 2 -21.48 -6.65 -10.57
CA SER A 2 -20.29 -6.55 -11.42
C SER A 2 -19.93 -7.93 -11.99
N GLU A 3 -20.16 -8.11 -13.27
CA GLU A 3 -19.99 -9.38 -13.99
C GLU A 3 -18.55 -9.75 -14.37
N ASN A 4 -17.51 -9.16 -13.79
CA ASN A 4 -16.14 -9.37 -14.29
C ASN A 4 -15.12 -9.88 -13.28
N LYS A 5 -15.53 -10.69 -12.26
CA LYS A 5 -14.55 -11.32 -11.36
C LYS A 5 -14.32 -12.76 -11.76
N LYS A 6 -13.28 -12.98 -12.56
CA LYS A 6 -12.87 -14.30 -13.07
C LYS A 6 -12.52 -15.29 -11.93
N PHE A 7 -11.97 -14.80 -10.81
CA PHE A 7 -11.49 -15.64 -9.70
C PHE A 7 -12.00 -15.15 -8.34
N SER A 8 -12.22 -16.09 -7.42
CA SER A 8 -12.61 -15.75 -6.05
C SER A 8 -11.44 -15.17 -5.26
N PHE A 9 -11.73 -14.36 -4.24
CA PHE A 9 -10.71 -13.80 -3.37
C PHE A 9 -9.91 -14.89 -2.65
N ASP A 10 -10.61 -15.98 -2.22
CA ASP A 10 -9.98 -17.12 -1.56
C ASP A 10 -9.01 -17.87 -2.49
N THR A 11 -9.34 -18.01 -3.77
CA THR A 11 -8.42 -18.61 -4.77
C THR A 11 -7.11 -17.83 -4.85
N ILE A 12 -7.21 -16.50 -4.98
CA ILE A 12 -6.05 -15.63 -5.08
C ILE A 12 -5.23 -15.65 -3.80
N THR A 13 -5.86 -15.45 -2.63
CA THR A 13 -5.15 -15.40 -1.35
C THR A 13 -4.48 -16.72 -1.01
N ASN A 14 -5.12 -17.86 -1.27
CA ASN A 14 -4.49 -19.17 -1.12
C ASN A 14 -3.26 -19.33 -2.02
N HIS A 15 -3.33 -18.87 -3.28
CA HIS A 15 -2.17 -18.86 -4.17
C HIS A 15 -1.02 -18.02 -3.59
N LEU A 16 -1.30 -16.82 -3.07
CA LEU A 16 -0.31 -15.92 -2.50
C LEU A 16 0.38 -16.52 -1.26
N ILE A 17 -0.38 -17.24 -0.42
CA ILE A 17 0.16 -17.92 0.76
C ILE A 17 1.06 -19.09 0.33
N VAL A 18 0.57 -19.98 -0.52
CA VAL A 18 1.30 -21.17 -0.94
C VAL A 18 2.56 -20.81 -1.75
N SER A 19 2.51 -19.74 -2.52
CA SER A 19 3.65 -19.29 -3.33
C SER A 19 4.70 -18.48 -2.57
N GLY A 20 4.42 -18.09 -1.31
CA GLY A 20 5.39 -17.36 -0.48
C GLY A 20 5.41 -15.85 -0.68
N PHE A 21 4.31 -15.26 -1.13
CA PHE A 21 4.14 -13.82 -1.10
C PHE A 21 3.80 -13.32 0.31
N ILE A 22 2.89 -14.00 0.99
CA ILE A 22 2.36 -13.57 2.28
C ILE A 22 2.13 -14.82 3.14
N TYR A 23 2.44 -14.74 4.43
CA TYR A 23 2.22 -15.80 5.42
C TYR A 23 1.31 -15.31 6.54
N PRO A 24 0.55 -16.19 7.20
CA PRO A 24 -0.12 -15.84 8.46
C PRO A 24 0.90 -15.41 9.52
N GLY A 25 0.69 -14.25 10.14
CA GLY A 25 1.62 -13.73 11.13
C GLY A 25 1.66 -14.60 12.38
N SER A 26 2.86 -14.98 12.82
CA SER A 26 3.07 -15.85 14.01
C SER A 26 2.37 -17.20 13.94
N GLU A 27 2.29 -17.81 12.77
CA GLU A 27 1.54 -19.04 12.48
C GLU A 27 1.86 -20.19 13.43
N ILE A 28 3.13 -20.36 13.82
CA ILE A 28 3.57 -21.42 14.75
C ILE A 28 2.94 -21.35 16.15
N TYR A 29 2.36 -20.18 16.50
CA TYR A 29 1.62 -19.98 17.76
C TYR A 29 0.10 -19.91 17.55
N GLY A 30 -0.40 -20.35 16.38
CA GLY A 30 -1.81 -20.27 16.01
C GLY A 30 -2.23 -18.94 15.39
N GLY A 31 -1.27 -18.08 15.09
CA GLY A 31 -1.49 -16.80 14.44
C GLY A 31 -2.08 -15.71 15.35
N LEU A 32 -2.19 -14.52 14.81
CA LEU A 32 -2.92 -13.39 15.39
C LEU A 32 -3.94 -12.91 14.35
N ALA A 33 -5.18 -12.70 14.77
CA ALA A 33 -6.28 -12.37 13.87
C ALA A 33 -5.94 -11.21 12.91
N ASN A 34 -5.98 -11.53 11.62
CA ASN A 34 -5.65 -10.65 10.50
C ASN A 34 -4.29 -9.92 10.64
N SER A 35 -3.30 -10.67 11.11
CA SER A 35 -1.89 -10.27 11.10
C SER A 35 -1.15 -11.11 10.05
N TRP A 36 -0.34 -10.46 9.21
CA TRP A 36 0.27 -11.05 8.05
C TRP A 36 1.76 -10.68 7.96
N ASP A 37 2.59 -11.66 7.60
CA ASP A 37 4.00 -11.47 7.31
C ASP A 37 4.22 -11.51 5.79
N TYR A 38 4.98 -10.57 5.24
CA TYR A 38 5.39 -10.65 3.85
C TYR A 38 6.54 -11.66 3.71
N GLY A 39 6.31 -12.70 2.93
CA GLY A 39 7.32 -13.70 2.60
C GLY A 39 8.39 -13.13 1.65
N PRO A 40 9.38 -13.94 1.22
CA PRO A 40 10.47 -13.48 0.36
C PRO A 40 10.00 -12.78 -0.92
N LEU A 41 8.96 -13.31 -1.58
CA LEU A 41 8.41 -12.74 -2.81
C LEU A 41 7.67 -11.42 -2.53
N GLY A 42 6.80 -11.40 -1.51
CA GLY A 42 6.04 -10.23 -1.12
C GLY A 42 6.92 -9.09 -0.62
N SER A 43 7.94 -9.40 0.19
CA SER A 43 8.90 -8.41 0.69
C SER A 43 9.69 -7.75 -0.45
N THR A 44 10.17 -8.55 -1.41
CA THR A 44 10.86 -8.00 -2.59
C THR A 44 9.93 -7.12 -3.42
N MET A 45 8.72 -7.60 -3.71
CA MET A 45 7.73 -6.83 -4.47
C MET A 45 7.34 -5.53 -3.78
N LYS A 46 7.18 -5.56 -2.45
CA LYS A 46 6.90 -4.38 -1.62
C LYS A 46 8.01 -3.32 -1.71
N ASN A 47 9.28 -3.75 -1.70
CA ASN A 47 10.42 -2.85 -1.87
C ASN A 47 10.47 -2.29 -3.31
N ASN A 48 10.25 -3.11 -4.33
CA ASN A 48 10.18 -2.67 -5.72
C ASN A 48 9.11 -1.58 -5.90
N LEU A 49 7.93 -1.76 -5.29
CA LEU A 49 6.83 -0.78 -5.34
C LEU A 49 7.23 0.55 -4.67
N LYS A 50 7.86 0.50 -3.50
CA LYS A 50 8.40 1.70 -2.84
C LYS A 50 9.46 2.42 -3.69
N ASP A 51 10.32 1.68 -4.36
CA ASP A 51 11.36 2.28 -5.22
C ASP A 51 10.79 2.92 -6.48
N LEU A 52 9.73 2.33 -7.08
CA LEU A 52 8.98 2.93 -8.19
C LEU A 52 8.27 4.21 -7.75
N TRP A 53 7.65 4.21 -6.57
CA TRP A 53 7.01 5.39 -5.99
C TRP A 53 8.02 6.51 -5.72
N ARG A 54 9.17 6.19 -5.08
CA ARG A 54 10.27 7.15 -4.86
C ARG A 54 10.79 7.73 -6.16
N ARG A 55 10.94 6.90 -7.18
CA ARG A 55 11.38 7.35 -8.50
C ARG A 55 10.39 8.35 -9.08
N HIS A 56 9.11 7.98 -9.15
CA HIS A 56 8.07 8.78 -9.80
C HIS A 56 7.79 10.10 -9.07
N PHE A 57 7.65 10.08 -7.75
CA PHE A 57 7.20 11.25 -6.99
C PHE A 57 8.32 12.07 -6.37
N ILE A 58 9.52 11.53 -6.22
CA ILE A 58 10.61 12.21 -5.53
C ILE A 58 11.79 12.46 -6.48
N LYS A 59 12.38 11.41 -7.05
CA LYS A 59 13.63 11.53 -7.81
C LYS A 59 13.46 12.22 -9.17
N GLU A 60 12.31 12.04 -9.82
CA GLU A 60 11.99 12.64 -11.12
C GLU A 60 11.35 14.03 -11.02
N LYS A 61 11.17 14.58 -9.81
CA LYS A 61 10.54 15.88 -9.57
C LYS A 61 11.48 16.82 -8.83
N LYS A 62 11.34 18.12 -9.10
CA LYS A 62 12.07 19.17 -8.37
C LYS A 62 11.39 19.46 -7.03
N ASN A 63 12.20 19.82 -6.02
CA ASN A 63 11.73 20.24 -4.70
C ASN A 63 10.86 19.18 -4.00
N MET A 64 11.19 17.90 -4.19
CA MET A 64 10.56 16.78 -3.48
C MET A 64 11.62 16.10 -2.62
N TYR A 65 11.34 15.89 -1.35
CA TYR A 65 12.28 15.38 -0.36
C TYR A 65 11.65 14.27 0.46
N GLU A 66 12.33 13.13 0.56
CA GLU A 66 11.94 12.06 1.49
C GLU A 66 12.66 12.25 2.82
N ILE A 67 11.93 12.08 3.91
CA ILE A 67 12.49 11.98 5.26
C ILE A 67 11.97 10.70 5.92
N ASP A 68 12.59 10.28 7.01
CA ASP A 68 12.19 9.11 7.79
C ASP A 68 11.97 9.55 9.25
N PRO A 69 10.77 10.06 9.58
CA PRO A 69 10.43 10.49 10.93
C PRO A 69 10.25 9.31 11.89
N ALA A 70 10.57 9.53 13.16
CA ALA A 70 10.39 8.54 14.21
C ALA A 70 8.91 8.11 14.33
N ILE A 71 8.67 6.81 14.53
CA ILE A 71 7.32 6.26 14.79
C ILE A 71 6.76 6.78 16.11
N ILE A 72 7.61 6.83 17.15
CA ILE A 72 7.25 7.36 18.47
C ILE A 72 7.64 8.84 18.50
N MET A 73 6.62 9.71 18.54
CA MET A 73 6.77 11.15 18.57
C MET A 73 6.29 11.72 19.91
N ASN A 74 6.59 12.99 20.15
CA ASN A 74 6.05 13.70 21.31
C ASN A 74 4.51 13.63 21.31
N PRO A 75 3.85 13.20 22.40
CA PRO A 75 2.40 13.09 22.47
C PRO A 75 1.64 14.37 22.09
N LYS A 76 2.24 15.55 22.34
CA LYS A 76 1.66 16.84 21.96
C LYS A 76 1.44 16.99 20.46
N THR A 77 2.16 16.25 19.62
CA THR A 77 1.91 16.20 18.18
C THR A 77 0.47 15.74 17.90
N TRP A 78 0.05 14.67 18.57
CA TRP A 78 -1.27 14.06 18.39
C TRP A 78 -2.39 14.83 19.14
N GLU A 79 -2.05 15.55 20.20
CA GLU A 79 -2.96 16.49 20.85
C GLU A 79 -3.22 17.70 19.95
N ALA A 80 -2.17 18.27 19.38
CA ALA A 80 -2.25 19.44 18.49
C ALA A 80 -3.16 19.20 17.30
N THR A 81 -3.01 18.06 16.64
CA THR A 81 -3.77 17.70 15.45
C THR A 81 -5.16 17.12 15.75
N GLY A 82 -5.50 16.95 17.02
CA GLY A 82 -6.81 16.45 17.44
C GLY A 82 -6.95 14.93 17.42
N HIS A 83 -5.92 14.16 17.06
CA HIS A 83 -6.01 12.70 17.02
C HIS A 83 -6.34 12.08 18.38
N VAL A 84 -5.79 12.61 19.46
CA VAL A 84 -6.10 12.11 20.82
C VAL A 84 -7.58 12.31 21.16
N ALA A 85 -8.19 13.39 20.68
CA ALA A 85 -9.58 13.74 20.98
C ALA A 85 -10.61 13.14 20.02
N ASN A 86 -10.27 12.95 18.75
CA ASN A 86 -11.26 12.69 17.69
C ASN A 86 -11.01 11.40 16.87
N PHE A 87 -9.86 10.73 17.05
CA PHE A 87 -9.56 9.51 16.27
C PHE A 87 -10.16 8.28 16.95
N HIS A 88 -11.49 8.19 16.88
CA HIS A 88 -12.29 7.13 17.51
C HIS A 88 -13.25 6.50 16.51
N ASP A 89 -13.53 5.20 16.71
CA ASP A 89 -14.61 4.49 16.03
C ASP A 89 -15.79 4.21 17.01
N PRO A 90 -17.05 4.28 16.54
CA PRO A 90 -18.22 3.93 17.35
C PRO A 90 -18.30 2.41 17.52
N LEU A 91 -17.93 1.89 18.70
CA LEU A 91 -17.88 0.47 19.04
C LEU A 91 -19.16 -0.01 19.71
N VAL A 92 -19.68 -1.15 19.26
CA VAL A 92 -20.76 -1.91 19.93
C VAL A 92 -20.38 -3.37 20.10
N ASP A 93 -20.82 -3.99 21.21
CA ASP A 93 -20.71 -5.43 21.45
C ASP A 93 -22.10 -6.07 21.34
N CYS A 94 -22.21 -7.20 20.66
CA CYS A 94 -23.41 -8.02 20.73
C CYS A 94 -23.52 -8.65 22.12
N LYS A 95 -24.65 -8.47 22.82
CA LYS A 95 -24.85 -9.00 24.20
C LYS A 95 -24.96 -10.53 24.25
N TYR A 96 -25.19 -11.18 23.10
CA TYR A 96 -25.34 -12.65 23.02
C TYR A 96 -24.05 -13.39 22.68
N CYS A 97 -23.40 -13.01 21.58
CA CYS A 97 -22.22 -13.73 21.10
C CYS A 97 -20.89 -12.98 21.40
N HIS A 98 -20.98 -11.80 22.01
CA HIS A 98 -19.85 -10.94 22.35
C HIS A 98 -18.99 -10.47 21.15
N ALA A 99 -19.48 -10.66 19.92
CA ALA A 99 -18.83 -10.13 18.74
C ALA A 99 -18.88 -8.61 18.74
N ARG A 100 -17.79 -7.99 18.26
CA ARG A 100 -17.58 -6.53 18.24
C ARG A 100 -17.72 -5.99 16.84
N PHE A 101 -18.35 -4.82 16.73
CA PHE A 101 -18.60 -4.18 15.45
C PHE A 101 -18.45 -2.67 15.54
N ARG A 102 -18.11 -2.05 14.42
CA ARG A 102 -18.33 -0.61 14.22
C ARG A 102 -19.84 -0.41 14.00
N ALA A 103 -20.43 0.47 14.79
CA ALA A 103 -21.88 0.73 14.74
C ALA A 103 -22.31 1.32 13.40
N ASP A 104 -21.55 2.29 12.87
CA ASP A 104 -21.77 2.90 11.57
C ASP A 104 -21.79 1.85 10.44
N LYS A 105 -20.82 0.92 10.46
CA LYS A 105 -20.72 -0.12 9.41
C LYS A 105 -21.84 -1.13 9.45
N ILE A 106 -22.17 -1.70 10.63
CA ILE A 106 -23.26 -2.70 10.70
C ILE A 106 -24.62 -2.08 10.38
N ILE A 107 -24.80 -0.78 10.57
CA ILE A 107 -25.98 -0.05 10.12
C ILE A 107 -25.95 0.08 8.58
N LYS A 108 -24.84 0.58 8.01
CA LYS A 108 -24.67 0.78 6.57
C LYS A 108 -24.86 -0.52 5.78
N ASP A 109 -24.31 -1.63 6.29
CA ASP A 109 -24.40 -2.96 5.65
C ASP A 109 -25.85 -3.46 5.58
N GLN A 110 -26.69 -3.12 6.58
CA GLN A 110 -28.08 -3.55 6.65
C GLN A 110 -29.07 -2.53 6.07
N TYR A 111 -28.68 -1.24 6.00
CA TYR A 111 -29.44 -0.12 5.50
C TYR A 111 -28.57 0.74 4.57
N PRO A 112 -28.27 0.24 3.36
CA PRO A 112 -27.35 0.94 2.43
C PRO A 112 -27.78 2.34 2.01
N GLU A 113 -29.10 2.62 2.13
CA GLU A 113 -29.69 3.92 1.82
C GLU A 113 -29.40 5.00 2.87
N LEU A 114 -28.94 4.63 4.07
CA LEU A 114 -28.64 5.58 5.14
C LEU A 114 -27.22 6.12 4.97
N ASP A 115 -27.09 7.43 5.08
CA ASP A 115 -25.78 8.07 5.21
C ASP A 115 -25.32 8.01 6.68
N THR A 116 -24.56 6.96 7.02
CA THR A 116 -24.06 6.76 8.38
C THR A 116 -22.85 7.62 8.71
N ASP A 117 -22.16 8.16 7.70
CA ASP A 117 -20.94 8.96 7.89
C ASP A 117 -21.31 10.37 8.39
N GLY A 118 -22.51 10.88 8.04
CA GLY A 118 -23.06 12.13 8.55
C GLY A 118 -23.81 12.01 9.89
N MET A 119 -24.03 10.81 10.43
CA MET A 119 -24.79 10.61 11.67
C MET A 119 -23.98 10.89 12.93
N THR A 120 -24.61 11.55 13.90
CA THR A 120 -24.04 11.73 15.24
C THR A 120 -23.96 10.40 16.00
N THR A 121 -23.15 10.35 17.06
CA THR A 121 -23.06 9.17 17.93
C THR A 121 -24.41 8.81 18.56
N GLU A 122 -25.23 9.81 18.91
CA GLU A 122 -26.57 9.66 19.46
C GLU A 122 -27.52 9.01 18.42
N GLU A 123 -27.53 9.48 17.19
CA GLU A 123 -28.36 8.91 16.13
C GLU A 123 -27.98 7.46 15.79
N LEU A 124 -26.67 7.18 15.69
CA LEU A 124 -26.18 5.83 15.52
C LEU A 124 -26.60 4.92 16.71
N ASN A 125 -26.50 5.44 17.95
CA ASN A 125 -26.89 4.68 19.13
C ASN A 125 -28.40 4.38 19.15
N ASP A 126 -29.23 5.35 18.82
CA ASP A 126 -30.70 5.17 18.74
C ASP A 126 -31.06 4.11 17.69
N MET A 127 -30.38 4.12 16.55
CA MET A 127 -30.56 3.09 15.53
C MET A 127 -30.17 1.70 16.02
N ILE A 128 -29.04 1.55 16.68
CA ILE A 128 -28.54 0.30 17.29
C ILE A 128 -29.51 -0.19 18.40
N GLN A 129 -30.01 0.71 19.26
CA GLN A 129 -30.90 0.35 20.37
C GLN A 129 -32.35 0.15 19.92
N SER A 130 -32.73 0.56 18.71
CA SER A 130 -34.11 0.38 18.18
C SER A 130 -34.56 -1.08 18.00
N GLY A 131 -33.60 -2.03 18.02
CA GLY A 131 -33.85 -3.44 17.75
C GLY A 131 -34.01 -3.79 16.26
N LYS A 132 -33.80 -2.83 15.37
CA LYS A 132 -33.87 -3.04 13.91
C LYS A 132 -32.59 -3.62 13.34
N VAL A 133 -31.43 -3.25 13.92
CA VAL A 133 -30.12 -3.75 13.50
C VAL A 133 -29.87 -5.11 14.14
N VAL A 134 -29.49 -6.10 13.34
CA VAL A 134 -29.22 -7.47 13.80
C VAL A 134 -27.71 -7.77 13.79
N CYS A 135 -27.27 -8.59 14.72
CA CYS A 135 -25.87 -9.03 14.77
C CYS A 135 -25.55 -9.93 13.56
N PRO A 136 -24.56 -9.59 12.73
CA PRO A 136 -24.19 -10.42 11.58
C PRO A 136 -23.74 -11.83 11.95
N THR A 137 -23.21 -12.01 13.17
CA THR A 137 -22.69 -13.31 13.65
C THR A 137 -23.79 -14.25 14.17
N CYS A 138 -24.74 -13.73 14.94
CA CYS A 138 -25.74 -14.60 15.63
C CYS A 138 -27.19 -14.24 15.32
N GLY A 139 -27.48 -13.22 14.51
CA GLY A 139 -28.84 -12.81 14.12
C GLY A 139 -29.67 -12.15 15.23
N LYS A 140 -29.12 -11.86 16.41
CA LYS A 140 -29.84 -11.24 17.52
C LYS A 140 -29.73 -9.72 17.48
N ALA A 141 -30.85 -9.01 17.72
CA ALA A 141 -30.89 -7.55 17.78
C ALA A 141 -30.69 -7.04 19.22
N SER A 142 -29.53 -7.26 19.80
CA SER A 142 -29.25 -6.84 21.17
C SER A 142 -27.79 -6.45 21.33
N PHE A 143 -27.53 -5.14 21.43
CA PHE A 143 -26.20 -4.57 21.51
C PHE A 143 -26.01 -3.74 22.79
N THR A 144 -24.75 -3.54 23.17
CA THR A 144 -24.40 -2.53 24.18
C THR A 144 -24.65 -1.12 23.63
N PRO A 145 -24.77 -0.09 24.48
CA PRO A 145 -24.64 1.28 24.01
C PRO A 145 -23.31 1.51 23.30
N ILE A 146 -23.30 2.46 22.36
CA ILE A 146 -22.08 2.86 21.65
C ILE A 146 -21.03 3.38 22.64
N ARG A 147 -19.80 2.93 22.43
CA ARG A 147 -18.60 3.45 23.13
C ARG A 147 -17.63 4.00 22.08
N GLN A 148 -17.02 5.13 22.37
CA GLN A 148 -15.93 5.64 21.55
C GLN A 148 -14.67 4.80 21.77
N PHE A 149 -14.17 4.20 20.72
CA PHE A 149 -12.99 3.33 20.75
C PHE A 149 -11.80 4.03 20.10
N GLN A 150 -10.78 4.35 20.91
CA GLN A 150 -9.57 5.02 20.43
C GLN A 150 -8.78 4.13 19.47
N MET A 151 -8.54 4.63 18.27
CA MET A 151 -7.86 3.91 17.21
C MET A 151 -6.32 3.94 17.32
N MET A 152 -5.74 4.86 18.07
CA MET A 152 -4.29 4.86 18.28
C MET A 152 -3.86 3.80 19.27
N PHE A 153 -2.81 3.05 18.94
CA PHE A 153 -2.11 2.22 19.92
C PHE A 153 -1.39 3.09 20.94
N LYS A 154 -1.68 2.86 22.19
CA LYS A 154 -1.08 3.53 23.33
C LYS A 154 -0.02 2.64 23.97
N THR A 155 1.13 3.23 24.32
CA THR A 155 2.20 2.55 25.04
C THR A 155 2.88 3.54 26.02
N PHE A 156 3.94 3.11 26.68
CA PHE A 156 4.65 3.89 27.69
C PHE A 156 6.15 3.89 27.39
N ILE A 157 6.81 4.99 27.72
CA ILE A 157 8.28 5.09 27.74
C ILE A 157 8.77 5.25 29.17
N GLY A 158 9.95 4.66 29.48
CA GLY A 158 10.50 4.66 30.83
C GLY A 158 10.08 3.44 31.64
N VAL A 159 10.32 3.51 32.96
CA VAL A 159 10.19 2.35 33.86
C VAL A 159 8.81 2.24 34.54
N THR A 160 7.96 3.25 34.43
CA THR A 160 6.63 3.30 35.03
C THR A 160 5.54 3.57 34.02
N GLU A 161 4.40 2.90 34.18
CA GLU A 161 3.21 3.09 33.35
C GLU A 161 2.33 4.23 33.92
N GLU A 162 2.83 5.45 33.85
CA GLU A 162 2.11 6.65 34.29
C GLU A 162 1.55 7.43 33.09
N LYS A 163 0.57 8.31 33.37
CA LYS A 163 0.02 9.22 32.33
C LYS A 163 1.11 10.09 31.69
N SER A 164 2.09 10.50 32.48
CA SER A 164 3.23 11.33 32.05
C SER A 164 4.18 10.61 31.09
N SER A 165 4.21 9.28 31.11
CA SER A 165 5.05 8.42 30.25
C SER A 165 4.30 7.88 29.03
N THR A 166 3.03 8.25 28.85
CA THR A 166 2.19 7.81 27.73
C THR A 166 2.70 8.35 26.39
N VAL A 167 2.87 7.45 25.43
CA VAL A 167 3.13 7.75 24.02
C VAL A 167 2.24 6.91 23.14
N TYR A 168 2.21 7.24 21.85
CA TYR A 168 1.39 6.55 20.86
C TYR A 168 2.25 6.06 19.71
N LEU A 169 1.88 4.91 19.13
CA LEU A 169 2.36 4.51 17.81
C LEU A 169 1.64 5.39 16.78
N ARG A 170 2.37 5.94 15.83
CA ARG A 170 1.81 6.87 14.82
C ARG A 170 0.71 6.18 13.99
N PRO A 171 -0.50 6.79 13.86
CA PRO A 171 -1.59 6.26 13.03
C PRO A 171 -1.49 6.68 11.56
N GLU A 172 -0.58 7.60 11.24
CA GLU A 172 -0.28 8.14 9.91
C GLU A 172 1.17 8.65 9.86
N THR A 173 1.72 8.78 8.67
CA THR A 173 3.07 9.33 8.47
C THR A 173 3.07 10.86 8.39
N ALA A 174 1.94 11.48 8.03
CA ALA A 174 1.75 12.91 7.77
C ALA A 174 2.34 13.83 8.85
N GLN A 175 2.07 13.57 10.12
CA GLN A 175 2.48 14.49 11.19
C GLN A 175 4.00 14.59 11.36
N GLY A 176 4.73 13.52 11.03
CA GLY A 176 6.18 13.55 10.95
C GLY A 176 6.71 14.52 9.90
N LEU A 177 5.96 14.70 8.81
CA LEU A 177 6.30 15.60 7.71
C LEU A 177 6.03 17.06 8.10
N PHE A 178 4.87 17.34 8.70
CA PHE A 178 4.50 18.68 9.15
C PHE A 178 5.45 19.24 10.21
N VAL A 179 5.80 18.48 11.24
CA VAL A 179 6.69 18.97 12.32
C VAL A 179 8.11 19.19 11.82
N ASN A 180 8.50 18.59 10.69
CA ASN A 180 9.80 18.78 10.05
C ASN A 180 9.81 19.81 8.91
N PHE A 181 8.68 20.45 8.60
CA PHE A 181 8.58 21.41 7.50
C PHE A 181 9.71 22.45 7.49
N LYS A 182 9.94 23.16 8.61
CA LYS A 182 11.00 24.15 8.73
C LYS A 182 12.41 23.56 8.64
N ASN A 183 12.60 22.36 9.18
CA ASN A 183 13.89 21.67 9.12
C ASN A 183 14.27 21.36 7.67
N VAL A 184 13.33 20.76 6.92
CA VAL A 184 13.55 20.43 5.50
C VAL A 184 13.78 21.69 4.69
N MET A 185 12.89 22.67 4.81
CA MET A 185 13.00 23.93 4.07
C MET A 185 14.36 24.64 4.31
N ARG A 186 14.81 24.70 5.57
CA ARG A 186 16.07 25.32 5.95
C ARG A 186 17.29 24.57 5.39
N THR A 187 17.29 23.24 5.49
CA THR A 187 18.45 22.42 5.12
C THR A 187 18.60 22.25 3.61
N THR A 188 17.47 22.19 2.90
CA THR A 188 17.44 22.07 1.43
C THR A 188 17.45 23.43 0.73
N ARG A 189 17.18 24.54 1.44
CA ARG A 189 17.01 25.89 0.88
C ARG A 189 15.91 25.98 -0.18
N SER A 190 14.91 25.11 -0.04
CA SER A 190 13.82 25.04 -1.01
C SER A 190 12.88 26.22 -0.91
N LYS A 191 12.32 26.57 -2.07
CA LYS A 191 11.20 27.49 -2.21
C LYS A 191 9.92 26.70 -2.42
N LEU A 192 8.78 27.33 -2.09
CA LEU A 192 7.48 26.79 -2.46
C LEU A 192 7.20 26.97 -3.97
N PRO A 193 6.49 26.03 -4.61
CA PRO A 193 5.95 24.81 -4.03
C PRO A 193 7.02 23.73 -3.79
N MET A 194 6.88 22.95 -2.72
CA MET A 194 7.75 21.83 -2.41
C MET A 194 6.97 20.69 -1.72
N GLY A 195 7.44 19.45 -1.85
CA GLY A 195 6.88 18.29 -1.16
C GLY A 195 7.85 17.66 -0.18
N ILE A 196 7.31 17.16 0.92
CA ILE A 196 8.01 16.31 1.89
C ILE A 196 7.27 14.97 1.92
N ALA A 197 8.00 13.86 1.91
CA ALA A 197 7.44 12.53 1.77
C ALA A 197 8.02 11.55 2.80
N ASP A 198 7.25 10.52 3.14
CA ASP A 198 7.68 9.36 3.93
C ASP A 198 7.03 8.08 3.38
N ALA A 199 7.72 6.97 3.49
CA ALA A 199 7.20 5.63 3.20
C ALA A 199 7.47 4.71 4.39
N GLY A 200 6.55 4.68 5.35
CA GLY A 200 6.81 4.07 6.63
C GLY A 200 5.63 3.35 7.28
N LYS A 201 5.92 2.63 8.35
CA LYS A 201 4.96 1.90 9.17
C LYS A 201 4.05 2.83 9.94
N VAL A 202 2.76 2.45 9.97
CA VAL A 202 1.71 3.10 10.75
C VAL A 202 0.83 2.05 11.43
N PHE A 203 0.11 2.46 12.47
CA PHE A 203 -0.59 1.55 13.37
C PHE A 203 -1.97 2.09 13.70
N ARG A 204 -3.01 1.29 13.41
CA ARG A 204 -4.40 1.61 13.78
C ARG A 204 -5.02 0.42 14.48
N ASN A 205 -5.52 0.61 15.68
CA ASN A 205 -6.14 -0.45 16.47
C ASN A 205 -7.54 -0.76 15.93
N GLU A 206 -7.61 -1.33 14.74
CA GLU A 206 -8.85 -1.65 14.02
C GLU A 206 -9.74 -2.58 14.84
N ILE A 207 -11.03 -2.24 14.95
CA ILE A 207 -12.05 -3.07 15.63
C ILE A 207 -12.27 -4.34 14.84
N THR A 208 -12.45 -4.21 13.52
CA THR A 208 -12.75 -5.31 12.58
C THR A 208 -11.73 -5.36 11.45
N PRO A 209 -10.47 -5.80 11.72
CA PRO A 209 -9.53 -6.05 10.65
C PRO A 209 -10.03 -7.18 9.76
N GLY A 210 -9.70 -7.15 8.46
CA GLY A 210 -10.22 -8.17 7.54
C GLY A 210 -9.75 -7.97 6.10
N ASN A 211 -10.30 -8.80 5.21
CA ASN A 211 -9.97 -8.80 3.80
C ASN A 211 -8.45 -8.92 3.56
N PHE A 212 -7.83 -9.95 4.19
CA PHE A 212 -6.40 -10.22 4.04
C PHE A 212 -5.54 -9.00 4.43
N THR A 213 -4.63 -8.52 3.58
CA THR A 213 -3.78 -7.35 3.85
C THR A 213 -4.46 -6.01 3.59
N PHE A 214 -5.75 -5.99 3.21
CA PHE A 214 -6.47 -4.75 2.92
C PHE A 214 -6.73 -3.91 4.19
N ARG A 215 -7.05 -4.55 5.33
CA ARG A 215 -7.31 -3.86 6.61
C ARG A 215 -6.65 -4.60 7.77
N THR A 216 -5.46 -4.17 8.12
CA THR A 216 -4.63 -4.71 9.20
C THR A 216 -4.41 -3.65 10.26
N ARG A 217 -3.87 -4.04 11.43
CA ARG A 217 -3.54 -3.10 12.51
C ARG A 217 -2.18 -2.45 12.37
N GLU A 218 -1.28 -3.10 11.63
CA GLU A 218 0.03 -2.63 11.26
C GLU A 218 0.15 -2.68 9.74
N PHE A 219 0.43 -1.55 9.10
CA PHE A 219 0.54 -1.42 7.64
C PHE A 219 1.55 -0.33 7.27
N GLU A 220 1.76 -0.11 5.98
CA GLU A 220 2.63 0.98 5.52
C GLU A 220 1.85 1.98 4.69
N GLN A 221 2.12 3.27 4.95
CA GLN A 221 1.69 4.37 4.10
C GLN A 221 2.89 4.96 3.35
N MET A 222 2.62 5.47 2.16
CA MET A 222 3.53 6.33 1.40
C MET A 222 2.80 7.65 1.23
N GLU A 223 3.23 8.68 1.94
CA GLU A 223 2.55 9.98 1.97
C GLU A 223 3.45 11.10 1.48
N ILE A 224 2.82 12.11 0.91
CA ILE A 224 3.44 13.34 0.43
C ILE A 224 2.65 14.51 0.99
N GLU A 225 3.33 15.41 1.70
CA GLU A 225 2.78 16.72 2.04
C GLU A 225 3.32 17.74 1.06
N PHE A 226 2.49 18.20 0.14
CA PHE A 226 2.88 19.16 -0.88
C PHE A 226 2.45 20.56 -0.48
N PHE A 227 3.42 21.39 -0.13
CA PHE A 227 3.26 22.76 0.38
C PHE A 227 3.27 23.78 -0.73
N PHE A 228 2.32 24.72 -0.74
CA PHE A 228 2.19 25.76 -1.76
C PHE A 228 1.55 27.05 -1.21
N LYS A 229 1.47 28.08 -2.06
CA LYS A 229 0.88 29.37 -1.71
C LYS A 229 -0.65 29.28 -1.58
N PRO A 230 -1.27 29.84 -0.52
CA PRO A 230 -2.72 29.87 -0.38
C PRO A 230 -3.44 30.42 -1.61
N GLY A 231 -4.59 29.83 -1.95
CA GLY A 231 -5.40 30.20 -3.13
C GLY A 231 -5.12 29.35 -4.37
N GLU A 232 -4.12 28.49 -4.36
CA GLU A 232 -3.84 27.53 -5.46
C GLU A 232 -4.37 26.12 -5.18
N ASP A 233 -5.22 25.93 -4.17
CA ASP A 233 -5.67 24.63 -3.65
C ASP A 233 -6.18 23.69 -4.74
N MET A 234 -7.17 24.12 -5.52
CA MET A 234 -7.77 23.26 -6.54
C MET A 234 -6.83 22.99 -7.72
N LYS A 235 -5.92 23.92 -8.03
CA LYS A 235 -4.88 23.71 -9.04
C LYS A 235 -3.99 22.52 -8.67
N TRP A 236 -3.50 22.51 -7.42
CA TRP A 236 -2.61 21.47 -6.94
C TRP A 236 -3.35 20.17 -6.62
N PHE A 237 -4.61 20.27 -6.18
CA PHE A 237 -5.49 19.10 -5.99
C PHE A 237 -5.69 18.33 -7.30
N GLU A 238 -6.07 19.01 -8.39
CA GLU A 238 -6.22 18.38 -9.70
C GLU A 238 -4.89 17.87 -10.28
N TYR A 239 -3.79 18.60 -10.06
CA TYR A 239 -2.46 18.12 -10.45
C TYR A 239 -2.16 16.77 -9.79
N TRP A 240 -2.34 16.67 -8.47
CA TRP A 240 -2.04 15.45 -7.74
C TRP A 240 -3.01 14.30 -8.04
N LYS A 241 -4.28 14.56 -8.30
CA LYS A 241 -5.23 13.55 -8.82
C LYS A 241 -4.69 12.88 -10.09
N ASN A 242 -4.26 13.68 -11.05
CA ASN A 242 -3.74 13.17 -12.32
C ASN A 242 -2.38 12.43 -12.17
N GLU A 243 -1.48 12.95 -11.34
CA GLU A 243 -0.20 12.30 -11.06
C GLU A 243 -0.38 10.95 -10.38
N CYS A 244 -1.28 10.87 -9.40
CA CYS A 244 -1.59 9.63 -8.70
C CYS A 244 -2.23 8.59 -9.64
N LEU A 245 -3.19 8.98 -10.47
CA LEU A 245 -3.78 8.10 -11.47
C LEU A 245 -2.72 7.57 -12.44
N SER A 246 -1.90 8.49 -12.99
CA SER A 246 -0.80 8.12 -13.90
C SER A 246 0.18 7.12 -13.26
N PHE A 247 0.42 7.23 -11.96
CA PHE A 247 1.28 6.28 -11.26
C PHE A 247 0.65 4.88 -11.18
N VAL A 248 -0.61 4.76 -10.78
CA VAL A 248 -1.26 3.44 -10.66
C VAL A 248 -1.45 2.77 -12.02
N GLU A 249 -1.69 3.53 -13.09
CA GLU A 249 -1.72 3.03 -14.47
C GLU A 249 -0.34 2.50 -14.90
N LYS A 250 0.75 3.24 -14.59
CA LYS A 250 2.13 2.80 -14.86
C LYS A 250 2.51 1.52 -14.11
N LEU A 251 1.90 1.25 -12.96
CA LEU A 251 2.07 0.00 -12.23
C LEU A 251 1.37 -1.20 -12.91
N GLY A 252 0.53 -0.95 -13.92
CA GLY A 252 -0.16 -1.95 -14.72
C GLY A 252 -1.54 -2.35 -14.19
N LEU A 253 -2.13 -1.56 -13.29
CA LEU A 253 -3.54 -1.75 -12.91
C LEU A 253 -4.44 -1.39 -14.10
N ARG A 254 -5.44 -2.23 -14.37
CA ARG A 254 -6.37 -2.04 -15.47
C ARG A 254 -7.35 -0.91 -15.18
N GLU A 255 -7.50 0.00 -16.14
CA GLU A 255 -8.35 1.19 -16.04
C GLU A 255 -9.80 0.85 -15.67
N GLU A 256 -10.36 -0.22 -16.23
CA GLU A 256 -11.72 -0.68 -15.93
C GLU A 256 -11.93 -1.11 -14.47
N ASN A 257 -10.85 -1.36 -13.72
CA ASN A 257 -10.87 -1.70 -12.30
C ASN A 257 -10.57 -0.50 -11.39
N LEU A 258 -10.40 0.69 -11.95
CA LEU A 258 -10.10 1.93 -11.22
C LEU A 258 -11.25 2.91 -11.31
N ARG A 259 -11.47 3.69 -10.26
CA ARG A 259 -12.36 4.86 -10.30
C ARG A 259 -11.92 5.92 -9.30
N PHE A 260 -12.30 7.16 -9.58
CA PHE A 260 -12.32 8.21 -8.57
C PHE A 260 -13.61 8.14 -7.74
N ARG A 261 -13.50 8.40 -6.44
CA ARG A 261 -14.60 8.62 -5.53
C ARG A 261 -14.36 9.94 -4.80
N ASP A 262 -15.05 10.99 -5.24
CA ASP A 262 -15.03 12.26 -4.54
C ASP A 262 -15.87 12.16 -3.25
N HIS A 263 -15.38 12.72 -2.15
CA HIS A 263 -16.08 12.73 -0.88
C HIS A 263 -17.14 13.82 -0.87
N GLU A 264 -18.34 13.49 -0.39
CA GLU A 264 -19.40 14.45 -0.14
C GLU A 264 -19.02 15.39 1.02
N PRO A 265 -19.55 16.62 1.09
CA PRO A 265 -19.20 17.57 2.15
C PRO A 265 -19.35 17.02 3.58
N ALA A 266 -20.31 16.13 3.81
CA ALA A 266 -20.53 15.48 5.11
C ALA A 266 -19.47 14.43 5.49
N GLU A 267 -18.79 13.87 4.49
CA GLU A 267 -17.73 12.85 4.68
C GLU A 267 -16.34 13.49 4.89
N LEU A 268 -16.19 14.78 4.57
CA LEU A 268 -14.89 15.44 4.65
C LEU A 268 -14.36 15.46 6.08
N ALA A 269 -13.10 15.07 6.24
CA ALA A 269 -12.40 15.27 7.49
C ALA A 269 -12.40 16.77 7.86
N PHE A 270 -12.45 17.07 9.16
CA PHE A 270 -12.55 18.44 9.68
C PHE A 270 -11.41 19.39 9.23
N TYR A 271 -10.33 18.85 8.72
CA TYR A 271 -9.18 19.57 8.18
C TYR A 271 -9.17 19.68 6.64
N SER A 272 -10.08 19.01 5.95
CA SER A 272 -10.06 18.91 4.49
C SER A 272 -11.10 19.78 3.83
N LYS A 273 -10.72 20.47 2.74
CA LYS A 273 -11.60 21.25 1.88
C LYS A 273 -12.16 20.43 0.71
N ALA A 274 -11.42 19.45 0.27
CA ALA A 274 -11.79 18.51 -0.77
C ALA A 274 -10.98 17.22 -0.58
N THR A 275 -11.61 16.07 -0.77
CA THR A 275 -10.96 14.76 -0.73
C THR A 275 -11.49 13.91 -1.87
N THR A 276 -10.62 13.15 -2.52
CA THR A 276 -10.99 12.13 -3.49
C THR A 276 -10.15 10.89 -3.26
N ASP A 277 -10.78 9.72 -3.39
CA ASP A 277 -10.08 8.45 -3.37
C ASP A 277 -9.87 7.93 -4.79
N ILE A 278 -8.76 7.21 -5.01
CA ILE A 278 -8.65 6.27 -6.11
C ILE A 278 -8.96 4.90 -5.53
N GLU A 279 -10.05 4.30 -6.01
CA GLU A 279 -10.51 2.98 -5.60
C GLU A 279 -10.21 1.94 -6.68
N TYR A 280 -9.96 0.71 -6.22
CA TYR A 280 -9.81 -0.48 -7.07
C TYR A 280 -10.94 -1.47 -6.81
N LEU A 281 -11.40 -2.14 -7.87
CA LEU A 281 -12.42 -3.18 -7.79
C LEU A 281 -11.81 -4.52 -7.37
N PHE A 282 -11.65 -4.72 -6.07
CA PHE A 282 -11.21 -6.00 -5.50
C PHE A 282 -12.24 -7.11 -5.70
N PRO A 283 -11.88 -8.40 -5.58
CA PRO A 283 -12.86 -9.49 -5.60
C PRO A 283 -14.00 -9.36 -4.56
N PHE A 284 -13.80 -8.63 -3.48
CA PHE A 284 -14.81 -8.35 -2.45
C PHE A 284 -15.58 -7.03 -2.64
N GLY A 285 -15.30 -6.26 -3.67
CA GLY A 285 -15.94 -4.94 -3.94
C GLY A 285 -14.94 -3.81 -4.10
N TRP A 286 -15.45 -2.61 -4.31
CA TRP A 286 -14.65 -1.40 -4.39
C TRP A 286 -13.93 -1.14 -3.06
N GLY A 287 -12.67 -0.78 -3.14
CA GLY A 287 -11.85 -0.44 -1.99
C GLY A 287 -10.82 0.63 -2.31
N GLU A 288 -10.65 1.54 -1.39
CA GLU A 288 -9.70 2.64 -1.46
C GLU A 288 -8.25 2.13 -1.53
N LEU A 289 -7.50 2.59 -2.53
CA LEU A 289 -6.04 2.40 -2.64
C LEU A 289 -5.28 3.56 -2.02
N MET A 290 -5.78 4.76 -2.25
CA MET A 290 -5.16 6.01 -1.86
C MET A 290 -6.20 7.11 -1.75
N GLY A 291 -5.92 8.10 -0.90
CA GLY A 291 -6.68 9.35 -0.81
C GLY A 291 -5.83 10.54 -1.26
N ILE A 292 -6.46 11.54 -1.83
CA ILE A 292 -5.88 12.84 -2.11
C ILE A 292 -6.72 13.88 -1.38
N ALA A 293 -6.14 14.64 -0.44
CA ALA A 293 -6.83 15.60 0.40
C ALA A 293 -6.25 17.01 0.28
N SER A 294 -7.11 18.02 0.13
CA SER A 294 -6.72 19.42 0.31
C SER A 294 -6.85 19.78 1.78
N ARG A 295 -5.74 19.78 2.52
CA ARG A 295 -5.69 19.97 3.98
C ARG A 295 -5.64 21.45 4.40
N THR A 296 -5.58 22.38 3.44
CA THR A 296 -5.39 23.82 3.67
C THR A 296 -4.14 24.09 4.53
N ASP A 297 -4.20 25.03 5.47
CA ASP A 297 -3.13 25.34 6.44
C ASP A 297 -3.34 24.68 7.81
N TYR A 298 -4.33 23.79 7.92
CA TYR A 298 -4.81 23.26 9.20
C TYR A 298 -3.67 22.73 10.10
N ASP A 299 -2.89 21.78 9.59
CA ASP A 299 -1.87 21.10 10.42
C ASP A 299 -0.76 22.05 10.85
N LEU A 300 -0.23 22.89 9.95
CA LEU A 300 0.79 23.87 10.30
C LEU A 300 0.26 24.90 11.33
N SER A 301 -0.97 25.38 11.14
CA SER A 301 -1.61 26.30 12.08
C SER A 301 -1.82 25.68 13.46
N ARG A 302 -2.27 24.43 13.53
CA ARG A 302 -2.39 23.69 14.80
C ARG A 302 -1.04 23.48 15.48
N HIS A 303 -0.01 23.09 14.73
CA HIS A 303 1.34 22.94 15.30
C HIS A 303 1.92 24.27 15.79
N MET A 304 1.70 25.39 15.07
CA MET A 304 2.08 26.72 15.55
C MET A 304 1.37 27.08 16.85
N GLU A 305 0.05 26.83 16.92
CA GLU A 305 -0.75 27.13 18.11
C GLU A 305 -0.23 26.39 19.36
N PHE A 306 0.08 25.08 19.24
CA PHE A 306 0.50 24.24 20.34
C PHE A 306 1.98 24.39 20.70
N SER A 307 2.85 24.49 19.69
CA SER A 307 4.30 24.58 19.90
C SER A 307 4.80 25.98 20.18
N LYS A 308 4.04 27.02 19.81
CA LYS A 308 4.42 28.43 19.79
C LYS A 308 5.63 28.72 18.85
N GLN A 309 5.90 27.83 17.91
CA GLN A 309 6.94 28.00 16.89
C GLN A 309 6.34 28.60 15.60
N ASP A 310 7.08 29.49 14.94
CA ASP A 310 6.68 30.07 13.66
C ASP A 310 6.91 29.09 12.50
N LEU A 311 5.85 28.56 11.91
CA LEU A 311 5.87 27.71 10.71
C LEU A 311 5.46 28.46 9.44
N THR A 312 5.32 29.79 9.46
CA THR A 312 5.00 30.59 8.27
C THR A 312 6.13 30.57 7.25
N TYR A 313 5.83 30.74 5.98
CA TYR A 313 6.79 30.93 4.91
C TYR A 313 6.88 32.41 4.54
N LEU A 314 8.09 32.91 4.36
CA LEU A 314 8.34 34.22 3.78
C LEU A 314 8.67 34.04 2.29
N ASP A 315 7.78 34.49 1.42
CA ASP A 315 7.97 34.39 -0.02
C ASP A 315 9.05 35.40 -0.47
N PRO A 316 10.16 34.95 -1.05
CA PRO A 316 11.24 35.84 -1.45
C PRO A 316 10.91 36.66 -2.73
N GLU A 317 9.82 36.34 -3.44
CA GLU A 317 9.45 37.05 -4.67
C GLU A 317 8.66 38.32 -4.38
N ASP A 318 7.77 38.31 -3.41
CA ASP A 318 6.91 39.44 -3.07
C ASP A 318 7.03 39.89 -1.61
N ASN A 319 7.91 39.26 -0.80
CA ASN A 319 8.07 39.48 0.63
C ASN A 319 6.77 39.31 1.47
N THR A 320 5.80 38.58 0.96
CA THR A 320 4.62 38.22 1.73
C THR A 320 4.90 37.06 2.69
N ARG A 321 4.25 37.07 3.85
CA ARG A 321 4.35 36.00 4.85
C ARG A 321 3.02 35.33 4.99
N TYR A 322 3.00 34.00 4.87
CA TYR A 322 1.77 33.20 4.99
C TYR A 322 2.07 31.82 5.56
N VAL A 323 1.02 31.14 6.07
CA VAL A 323 1.04 29.71 6.36
C VAL A 323 0.79 28.97 5.04
N PRO A 324 1.68 28.07 4.60
CA PRO A 324 1.44 27.31 3.38
C PRO A 324 0.17 26.45 3.47
N HIS A 325 -0.54 26.32 2.35
CA HIS A 325 -1.57 25.31 2.16
C HIS A 325 -0.93 24.00 1.71
N VAL A 326 -1.65 22.90 1.90
CA VAL A 326 -1.14 21.56 1.63
C VAL A 326 -2.15 20.73 0.86
N VAL A 327 -1.66 19.96 -0.12
CA VAL A 327 -2.34 18.80 -0.69
C VAL A 327 -1.55 17.56 -0.31
N GLU A 328 -2.27 16.56 0.19
CA GLU A 328 -1.76 15.28 0.65
C GLU A 328 -2.22 14.15 -0.26
N PRO A 329 -1.37 13.57 -1.10
CA PRO A 329 -1.54 12.22 -1.62
C PRO A 329 -1.06 11.18 -0.60
N SER A 330 -1.95 10.29 -0.17
CA SER A 330 -1.67 9.21 0.80
C SER A 330 -1.98 7.85 0.21
N PHE A 331 -0.97 7.00 0.08
CA PHE A 331 -1.05 5.68 -0.55
C PHE A 331 -1.01 4.59 0.52
N GLY A 332 -2.00 3.70 0.52
CA GLY A 332 -1.94 2.46 1.28
C GLY A 332 -1.05 1.45 0.55
N LEU A 333 0.23 1.31 0.94
CA LEU A 333 1.18 0.42 0.27
C LEU A 333 0.67 -1.02 0.22
N ASP A 334 0.15 -1.54 1.32
CA ASP A 334 -0.35 -2.92 1.43
C ASP A 334 -1.60 -3.15 0.57
N ARG A 335 -2.49 -2.14 0.47
CA ARG A 335 -3.68 -2.17 -0.40
C ARG A 335 -3.31 -2.13 -1.87
N LEU A 336 -2.38 -1.26 -2.23
CA LEU A 336 -1.89 -1.14 -3.61
C LEU A 336 -1.19 -2.43 -4.05
N LEU A 337 -0.37 -3.03 -3.18
CA LEU A 337 0.26 -4.32 -3.44
C LEU A 337 -0.78 -5.44 -3.63
N LEU A 338 -1.81 -5.49 -2.78
CA LEU A 338 -2.91 -6.45 -2.91
C LEU A 338 -3.67 -6.27 -4.23
N ALA A 339 -3.96 -5.03 -4.63
CA ALA A 339 -4.61 -4.74 -5.91
C ALA A 339 -3.79 -5.25 -7.09
N LEU A 340 -2.48 -4.97 -7.09
CA LEU A 340 -1.55 -5.45 -8.12
C LEU A 340 -1.50 -6.98 -8.20
N LEU A 341 -1.53 -7.66 -7.05
CA LEU A 341 -1.55 -9.13 -6.99
C LEU A 341 -2.89 -9.70 -7.47
N CYS A 342 -4.02 -9.06 -7.12
CA CYS A 342 -5.34 -9.45 -7.60
C CYS A 342 -5.50 -9.24 -9.11
N ASP A 343 -4.96 -8.15 -9.63
CA ASP A 343 -5.07 -7.79 -11.04
C ASP A 343 -4.19 -8.67 -11.94
N ALA A 344 -3.04 -9.10 -11.41
CA ALA A 344 -2.06 -9.90 -12.12
C ALA A 344 -2.39 -11.40 -12.18
N TYR A 345 -3.24 -11.92 -11.28
CA TYR A 345 -3.54 -13.34 -11.21
C TYR A 345 -4.40 -13.81 -12.38
N ASP A 346 -3.96 -14.86 -13.08
CA ASP A 346 -4.73 -15.53 -14.13
C ASP A 346 -4.52 -17.04 -14.14
N GLU A 347 -5.51 -17.77 -14.70
CA GLU A 347 -5.47 -19.20 -14.98
C GLU A 347 -5.76 -19.41 -16.46
N GLU A 348 -4.71 -19.67 -17.23
CA GLU A 348 -4.79 -19.89 -18.67
C GLU A 348 -5.07 -21.37 -18.98
N GLN A 349 -6.10 -21.64 -19.75
CA GLN A 349 -6.39 -23.01 -20.22
C GLN A 349 -5.48 -23.32 -21.42
N LEU A 350 -4.63 -24.32 -21.25
CA LEU A 350 -3.82 -24.86 -22.34
C LEU A 350 -4.41 -26.21 -22.81
N GLU A 351 -3.89 -26.74 -23.93
CA GLU A 351 -4.42 -28.00 -24.51
C GLU A 351 -4.44 -29.18 -23.53
N LYS A 352 -3.51 -29.25 -22.56
CA LYS A 352 -3.34 -30.41 -21.67
C LYS A 352 -3.45 -30.12 -20.19
N ASP A 353 -3.32 -28.86 -19.77
CA ASP A 353 -3.32 -28.44 -18.38
C ASP A 353 -3.78 -26.97 -18.23
N THR A 354 -3.98 -26.55 -16.99
CA THR A 354 -4.22 -25.16 -16.61
C THR A 354 -2.89 -24.55 -16.14
N ARG A 355 -2.53 -23.40 -16.70
CA ARG A 355 -1.36 -22.62 -16.32
C ARG A 355 -1.77 -21.49 -15.39
N VAL A 356 -1.33 -21.53 -14.14
CA VAL A 356 -1.42 -20.35 -13.26
C VAL A 356 -0.29 -19.39 -13.62
N VAL A 357 -0.63 -18.12 -13.80
CA VAL A 357 0.33 -17.07 -14.14
C VAL A 357 0.02 -15.77 -13.40
N MET A 358 1.06 -15.10 -12.96
CA MET A 358 0.99 -13.74 -12.41
C MET A 358 1.53 -12.77 -13.46
N HIS A 359 0.64 -12.02 -14.14
CA HIS A 359 0.99 -11.02 -15.15
C HIS A 359 1.50 -9.72 -14.52
N LEU A 360 2.48 -9.83 -13.64
CA LEU A 360 3.10 -8.68 -12.98
C LEU A 360 3.89 -7.86 -14.00
N GLN A 361 3.80 -6.53 -13.87
CA GLN A 361 4.65 -5.62 -14.64
C GLN A 361 6.13 -5.89 -14.32
N LYS A 362 6.96 -5.77 -15.38
CA LYS A 362 8.42 -5.89 -15.24
C LYS A 362 8.94 -4.86 -14.28
N GLY A 363 9.65 -5.03 -13.34
CA GLY A 363 10.09 -4.08 -12.31
C GLY A 363 9.29 -4.15 -11.01
N LEU A 364 8.08 -4.74 -11.03
CA LEU A 364 7.35 -5.12 -9.82
C LEU A 364 7.60 -6.57 -9.43
N SER A 365 7.86 -7.45 -10.42
CA SER A 365 8.08 -8.87 -10.20
C SER A 365 9.11 -9.16 -9.11
N PRO A 366 8.90 -10.19 -8.26
CA PRO A 366 9.86 -10.55 -7.20
C PRO A 366 11.25 -10.88 -7.75
N TYR A 367 11.30 -11.56 -8.89
CA TYR A 367 12.52 -11.82 -9.64
C TYR A 367 12.41 -11.25 -11.04
N ASP A 368 13.49 -10.65 -11.53
CA ASP A 368 13.60 -10.20 -12.91
C ASP A 368 13.83 -11.41 -13.85
N VAL A 369 14.64 -12.38 -13.41
CA VAL A 369 15.11 -13.50 -14.23
C VAL A 369 15.24 -14.78 -13.42
N ALA A 370 14.82 -15.91 -13.98
CA ALA A 370 15.08 -17.23 -13.42
C ALA A 370 16.10 -18.00 -14.28
N ILE A 371 17.17 -18.50 -13.67
CA ILE A 371 18.17 -19.34 -14.31
C ILE A 371 17.82 -20.81 -14.06
N LEU A 372 17.54 -21.55 -15.12
CA LEU A 372 17.00 -22.92 -15.08
C LEU A 372 17.90 -23.88 -15.88
N PRO A 373 18.98 -24.40 -15.29
CA PRO A 373 19.81 -25.40 -15.99
C PRO A 373 18.99 -26.61 -16.42
N LEU A 374 19.09 -27.07 -17.66
CA LEU A 374 18.27 -28.18 -18.17
C LEU A 374 18.48 -29.47 -17.34
N SER A 375 19.68 -29.67 -16.81
CA SER A 375 20.08 -30.81 -15.96
C SER A 375 20.94 -30.33 -14.78
N ASN A 376 20.88 -31.01 -13.63
CA ASN A 376 21.75 -30.75 -12.50
C ASN A 376 23.23 -30.81 -12.85
N LYS A 377 23.60 -31.57 -13.86
CA LYS A 377 24.99 -31.65 -14.36
C LYS A 377 25.52 -30.33 -14.90
N LEU A 378 24.60 -29.45 -15.33
CA LEU A 378 24.93 -28.15 -15.90
C LEU A 378 24.91 -27.02 -14.85
N SER A 379 24.55 -27.31 -13.60
CA SER A 379 24.30 -26.28 -12.58
C SER A 379 25.52 -25.39 -12.33
N SER A 380 26.69 -25.97 -12.16
CA SER A 380 27.95 -25.22 -11.92
C SER A 380 28.31 -24.28 -13.07
N GLU A 381 28.14 -24.75 -14.34
CA GLU A 381 28.42 -23.94 -15.51
C GLU A 381 27.38 -22.82 -15.67
N ALA A 382 26.08 -23.11 -15.48
CA ALA A 382 25.02 -22.13 -15.51
C ALA A 382 25.17 -21.06 -14.43
N GLU A 383 25.57 -21.47 -13.21
CA GLU A 383 25.87 -20.54 -12.13
C GLU A 383 27.05 -19.64 -12.48
N ALA A 384 28.18 -20.24 -12.93
CA ALA A 384 29.38 -19.47 -13.22
C ALA A 384 29.21 -18.52 -14.41
N LYS A 385 28.57 -18.98 -15.50
CA LYS A 385 28.48 -18.22 -16.75
C LYS A 385 27.27 -17.29 -16.84
N VAL A 386 26.13 -17.65 -16.21
CA VAL A 386 24.87 -16.92 -16.38
C VAL A 386 24.44 -16.23 -15.08
N PHE A 387 24.26 -16.98 -13.98
CA PHE A 387 23.79 -16.40 -12.72
C PHE A 387 24.73 -15.30 -12.21
N ASN A 388 26.02 -15.58 -12.09
CA ASN A 388 27.01 -14.61 -11.59
C ASN A 388 27.18 -13.37 -12.50
N LEU A 389 26.86 -13.50 -13.78
CA LEU A 389 26.86 -12.40 -14.72
C LEU A 389 25.64 -11.49 -14.48
N LEU A 390 24.44 -12.08 -14.37
CA LEU A 390 23.17 -11.33 -14.32
C LEU A 390 22.84 -10.81 -12.91
N ALA A 391 23.17 -11.55 -11.85
CA ALA A 391 22.87 -11.18 -10.46
C ALA A 391 23.52 -9.85 -10.00
N LYS A 392 24.46 -9.30 -10.76
CA LYS A 392 25.04 -7.97 -10.52
C LYS A 392 24.10 -6.81 -10.90
N ARG A 393 23.06 -7.07 -11.70
CA ARG A 393 22.16 -6.05 -12.26
C ARG A 393 20.69 -6.38 -12.14
N PHE A 394 20.36 -7.67 -12.05
CA PHE A 394 18.99 -8.19 -12.01
C PHE A 394 18.78 -9.00 -10.75
N ASN A 395 17.54 -8.99 -10.24
CA ASN A 395 17.15 -9.89 -9.18
C ASN A 395 16.92 -11.29 -9.75
N CYS A 396 17.85 -12.19 -9.52
CA CYS A 396 17.88 -13.52 -10.13
C CYS A 396 17.48 -14.61 -9.13
N THR A 397 16.74 -15.62 -9.61
CA THR A 397 16.56 -16.90 -8.92
C THR A 397 17.22 -18.03 -9.70
N PHE A 398 17.53 -19.13 -9.02
CA PHE A 398 18.18 -20.31 -9.59
C PHE A 398 17.44 -21.57 -9.14
N ASP A 399 16.91 -22.37 -10.09
CA ASP A 399 16.12 -23.56 -9.77
C ASP A 399 16.52 -24.76 -10.61
N VAL A 400 16.81 -25.88 -9.93
CA VAL A 400 17.20 -27.16 -10.52
C VAL A 400 16.25 -28.31 -10.17
N THR A 401 15.18 -28.01 -9.43
CA THR A 401 14.31 -29.04 -8.82
C THR A 401 13.21 -29.49 -9.78
N GLY A 402 13.17 -30.77 -10.12
CA GLY A 402 12.18 -31.38 -11.00
C GLY A 402 12.43 -31.13 -12.49
N SER A 403 11.44 -31.39 -13.34
CA SER A 403 11.55 -31.19 -14.80
C SER A 403 11.54 -29.71 -15.17
N ILE A 404 12.14 -29.37 -16.32
CA ILE A 404 12.19 -27.99 -16.84
C ILE A 404 10.78 -27.38 -17.01
N GLY A 405 9.81 -28.16 -17.48
CA GLY A 405 8.43 -27.72 -17.61
C GLY A 405 7.80 -27.33 -16.27
N LYS A 406 8.05 -28.09 -15.18
CA LYS A 406 7.58 -27.76 -13.83
C LYS A 406 8.24 -26.48 -13.30
N ARG A 407 9.52 -26.25 -13.64
CA ARG A 407 10.24 -25.04 -13.24
C ARG A 407 9.70 -23.80 -13.94
N TYR A 408 9.41 -23.88 -15.24
CA TYR A 408 8.71 -22.79 -15.95
C TYR A 408 7.36 -22.46 -15.29
N ARG A 409 6.55 -23.49 -14.97
CA ARG A 409 5.25 -23.26 -14.30
C ARG A 409 5.40 -22.58 -12.95
N ARG A 410 6.40 -22.94 -12.15
CA ARG A 410 6.67 -22.23 -10.87
C ARG A 410 7.02 -20.76 -11.09
N GLN A 411 7.81 -20.46 -12.10
CA GLN A 411 8.19 -19.08 -12.43
C GLN A 411 7.02 -18.28 -13.00
N ASP A 412 6.20 -18.88 -13.84
CA ASP A 412 4.96 -18.27 -14.34
C ASP A 412 4.03 -17.92 -13.15
N ALA A 413 3.85 -18.85 -12.21
CA ALA A 413 2.97 -18.71 -11.04
C ALA A 413 3.41 -17.64 -10.04
N ILE A 414 4.67 -17.23 -10.03
CA ILE A 414 5.18 -16.13 -9.19
C ILE A 414 5.50 -14.85 -9.97
N GLY A 415 5.25 -14.86 -11.28
CA GLY A 415 5.33 -13.67 -12.12
C GLY A 415 6.72 -13.30 -12.60
N THR A 416 7.70 -14.22 -12.62
CA THR A 416 9.04 -13.96 -13.16
C THR A 416 8.96 -13.75 -14.68
N PRO A 417 9.32 -12.56 -15.22
CA PRO A 417 9.10 -12.24 -16.63
C PRO A 417 9.97 -13.01 -17.61
N TYR A 418 11.19 -13.38 -17.23
CA TYR A 418 12.11 -14.10 -18.08
C TYR A 418 12.71 -15.32 -17.40
N CYS A 419 12.67 -16.46 -18.14
CA CYS A 419 13.39 -17.68 -17.72
C CYS A 419 14.53 -17.99 -18.70
N ILE A 420 15.72 -18.22 -18.19
CA ILE A 420 16.91 -18.55 -18.97
C ILE A 420 17.25 -20.02 -18.76
N THR A 421 17.21 -20.81 -19.82
CA THR A 421 17.61 -22.20 -19.81
C THR A 421 19.02 -22.36 -20.36
N PHE A 422 19.90 -22.91 -19.51
CA PHE A 422 21.23 -23.34 -19.87
C PHE A 422 21.17 -24.86 -20.18
N ASP A 423 21.40 -25.23 -21.40
CA ASP A 423 21.32 -26.62 -21.92
C ASP A 423 22.69 -27.18 -22.30
N PHE A 424 22.74 -28.40 -22.87
CA PHE A 424 24.00 -29.00 -23.28
C PHE A 424 24.63 -28.28 -24.48
N ASP A 425 23.84 -27.79 -25.40
CA ASP A 425 24.33 -27.01 -26.54
C ASP A 425 24.98 -25.68 -26.08
N SER A 426 24.57 -25.15 -24.93
CA SER A 426 25.16 -23.95 -24.32
C SER A 426 26.64 -24.10 -23.97
N LEU A 427 27.11 -25.34 -23.78
CA LEU A 427 28.52 -25.62 -23.55
C LEU A 427 29.36 -25.46 -24.81
N GLU A 428 28.74 -25.67 -25.99
CA GLU A 428 29.39 -25.66 -27.29
C GLU A 428 29.28 -24.29 -28.00
N ASP A 429 28.05 -23.70 -28.02
CA ASP A 429 27.76 -22.47 -28.76
C ASP A 429 27.79 -21.19 -27.90
N ASN A 430 27.99 -21.31 -26.58
CA ASN A 430 27.97 -20.22 -25.61
C ASN A 430 26.67 -19.37 -25.68
N LYS A 431 25.53 -20.01 -25.98
CA LYS A 431 24.20 -19.39 -26.02
C LYS A 431 23.26 -20.06 -25.03
N VAL A 432 22.20 -19.35 -24.66
CA VAL A 432 21.14 -19.83 -23.77
C VAL A 432 19.78 -19.54 -24.37
N THR A 433 18.76 -20.28 -23.95
CA THR A 433 17.38 -20.03 -24.34
C THR A 433 16.73 -19.09 -23.34
N VAL A 434 16.23 -17.93 -23.78
CA VAL A 434 15.44 -16.99 -23.00
C VAL A 434 13.97 -17.18 -23.36
N ARG A 435 13.13 -17.47 -22.35
CA ARG A 435 11.68 -17.61 -22.50
C ARG A 435 10.97 -16.42 -21.87
N ASP A 436 10.10 -15.78 -22.61
CA ASP A 436 9.17 -14.75 -22.10
C ASP A 436 7.98 -15.42 -21.40
N ARG A 437 7.58 -14.90 -20.23
CA ARG A 437 6.47 -15.43 -19.43
C ARG A 437 5.13 -15.34 -20.16
N ASP A 438 4.83 -14.16 -20.73
CA ASP A 438 3.49 -13.87 -21.24
C ASP A 438 3.23 -14.53 -22.59
N SER A 439 4.15 -14.39 -23.54
CA SER A 439 4.03 -14.99 -24.87
C SER A 439 4.43 -16.48 -24.91
N MET A 440 5.19 -16.95 -23.92
CA MET A 440 5.88 -18.26 -23.90
C MET A 440 6.88 -18.45 -25.03
N GLU A 441 7.14 -17.43 -25.84
CA GLU A 441 8.14 -17.47 -26.91
C GLU A 441 9.55 -17.67 -26.34
N GLN A 442 10.36 -18.37 -27.12
CA GLN A 442 11.73 -18.70 -26.75
C GLN A 442 12.69 -18.22 -27.84
N VAL A 443 13.74 -17.55 -27.42
CA VAL A 443 14.80 -17.05 -28.31
C VAL A 443 16.15 -17.51 -27.79
N ARG A 444 17.10 -17.82 -28.72
CA ARG A 444 18.45 -18.21 -28.33
C ARG A 444 19.38 -17.00 -28.41
N ILE A 445 20.01 -16.65 -27.27
CA ILE A 445 20.83 -15.45 -27.08
C ILE A 445 22.24 -15.84 -26.64
N ALA A 446 23.25 -15.16 -27.15
CA ALA A 446 24.62 -15.32 -26.67
C ALA A 446 24.78 -14.83 -25.23
N ILE A 447 25.56 -15.55 -24.41
CA ILE A 447 25.69 -15.24 -22.98
C ILE A 447 26.26 -13.82 -22.75
N ASP A 448 27.18 -13.38 -23.56
CA ASP A 448 27.76 -12.04 -23.53
C ASP A 448 26.78 -10.92 -23.93
N GLU A 449 25.74 -11.23 -24.72
CA GLU A 449 24.68 -10.29 -25.10
C GLU A 449 23.50 -10.22 -24.11
N LEU A 450 23.42 -11.14 -23.13
CA LEU A 450 22.27 -11.22 -22.21
C LEU A 450 22.00 -9.93 -21.43
N ASN A 451 23.04 -9.24 -20.95
CA ASN A 451 22.85 -7.98 -20.22
C ASN A 451 22.24 -6.90 -21.12
N ALA A 452 22.68 -6.78 -22.38
CA ALA A 452 22.15 -5.80 -23.32
C ALA A 452 20.69 -6.15 -23.69
N TYR A 453 20.43 -7.41 -24.00
CA TYR A 453 19.10 -7.91 -24.32
C TYR A 453 18.10 -7.67 -23.19
N LEU A 454 18.45 -8.04 -21.96
CA LEU A 454 17.57 -7.84 -20.81
C LEU A 454 17.38 -6.36 -20.47
N ASN A 455 18.43 -5.53 -20.53
CA ASN A 455 18.29 -4.08 -20.33
C ASN A 455 17.27 -3.47 -21.30
N GLU A 456 17.34 -3.82 -22.57
CA GLU A 456 16.34 -3.39 -23.58
C GLU A 456 14.92 -3.84 -23.19
N LYS A 457 14.77 -5.11 -22.77
CA LYS A 457 13.46 -5.67 -22.36
C LYS A 457 12.88 -5.05 -21.10
N PHE A 458 13.72 -4.55 -20.19
CA PHE A 458 13.31 -3.84 -18.96
C PHE A 458 13.26 -2.32 -19.15
N GLY A 459 13.66 -1.77 -20.29
CA GLY A 459 13.74 -0.33 -20.53
C GLY A 459 14.79 0.37 -19.64
N ARG A 460 15.91 -0.30 -19.39
CA ARG A 460 17.02 0.18 -18.53
C ARG A 460 18.27 0.51 -19.34
#